data_b8516be5139d6f7b26c502756899e118
#
_entry.id   b8516be5139d6f7b26c502756899e118
#
_cell.length_a   1.000
_cell.length_b   1.000
_cell.length_c   1.000
_cell.angle_alpha   90.00
_cell.angle_beta   90.00
_cell.angle_gamma   90.00
#
_symmetry.space_group_name_H-M   'P 1'
#
loop_
_entity.id
_entity.type
_entity.pdbx_description
1 polymer ?
#
loop_
_entity_poly.entity_id
_entity_poly.type
_entity_poly.pdbx_seq_one_letter_code
_entity_poly.pdbx_strand_id
1 'polypeptide(L)'
;MITIYTTPSCSSCRKAKKWLDDHRIPYSEKNIFNENITEDDIDLMLEHSENGFEDIISTRSKIIRENDLDIESMRTQELKQFILDNPSILKRPIMIDPKDNKMQVGYNDEEIRVFIPKRLRELIMYSSFSQGDFDYKKALEIYFNEIDSKNEPANH
;
A
#
# COMPACT_ATOMS: atom_id res chain seq x y z
N MET A 1 -2.03 -10.53 4.09
CA MET A 1 -1.36 -10.13 2.84
C MET A 1 -1.78 -8.74 2.44
N ILE A 2 -0.85 -7.94 1.95
CA ILE A 2 -1.14 -6.59 1.47
C ILE A 2 -1.96 -6.64 0.19
N THR A 3 -2.99 -5.81 0.09
CA THR A 3 -3.68 -5.54 -1.17
C THR A 3 -3.21 -4.19 -1.68
N ILE A 4 -2.73 -4.13 -2.92
CA ILE A 4 -2.34 -2.87 -3.56
C ILE A 4 -3.29 -2.55 -4.71
N TYR A 5 -3.88 -1.36 -4.66
CA TYR A 5 -4.82 -0.85 -5.67
C TYR A 5 -4.05 0.05 -6.63
N THR A 6 -4.09 -0.30 -7.91
CA THR A 6 -3.24 0.33 -8.94
C THR A 6 -4.01 0.69 -10.20
N THR A 7 -3.34 1.42 -11.10
CA THR A 7 -3.76 1.61 -12.48
C THR A 7 -2.58 1.35 -13.41
N PRO A 8 -2.83 1.04 -14.71
CA PRO A 8 -1.75 0.65 -15.64
C PRO A 8 -0.68 1.72 -15.89
N SER A 9 -1.05 2.99 -15.88
CA SER A 9 -0.13 4.09 -16.25
C SER A 9 0.38 4.86 -15.04
N CYS A 10 0.55 4.18 -13.91
CA CYS A 10 0.91 4.81 -12.65
C CYS A 10 2.36 4.53 -12.30
N SER A 11 3.23 5.55 -12.37
CA SER A 11 4.64 5.40 -12.01
C SER A 11 4.83 5.12 -10.52
N SER A 12 4.04 5.76 -9.67
CA SER A 12 4.05 5.51 -8.22
C SER A 12 3.64 4.08 -7.88
N CYS A 13 2.68 3.52 -8.61
CA CYS A 13 2.27 2.13 -8.46
C CYS A 13 3.42 1.17 -8.77
N ARG A 14 4.16 1.44 -9.86
CA ARG A 14 5.32 0.62 -10.23
C ARG A 14 6.42 0.68 -9.17
N LYS A 15 6.69 1.88 -8.64
CA LYS A 15 7.69 2.06 -7.58
C LYS A 15 7.30 1.32 -6.31
N ALA A 16 6.03 1.39 -5.92
CA ALA A 16 5.52 0.68 -4.74
C ALA A 16 5.66 -0.84 -4.90
N LYS A 17 5.26 -1.38 -6.05
CA LYS A 17 5.38 -2.82 -6.32
C LYS A 17 6.84 -3.25 -6.32
N LYS A 18 7.72 -2.46 -6.95
CA LYS A 18 9.16 -2.76 -6.95
C LYS A 18 9.71 -2.80 -5.52
N TRP A 19 9.34 -1.84 -4.69
CA TRP A 19 9.78 -1.81 -3.30
C TRP A 19 9.32 -3.05 -2.54
N LEU A 20 8.06 -3.46 -2.72
CA LEU A 20 7.53 -4.67 -2.08
C LEU A 20 8.26 -5.92 -2.57
N ASP A 21 8.51 -6.01 -3.88
CA ASP A 21 9.25 -7.13 -4.47
C ASP A 21 10.70 -7.17 -3.96
N ASP A 22 11.36 -6.02 -3.92
CA ASP A 22 12.74 -5.92 -3.44
C ASP A 22 12.88 -6.34 -1.96
N HIS A 23 11.81 -6.20 -1.19
CA HIS A 23 11.76 -6.60 0.22
C HIS A 23 11.13 -7.98 0.43
N ARG A 24 10.78 -8.68 -0.65
CA ARG A 24 10.10 -9.98 -0.63
C ARG A 24 8.84 -9.97 0.23
N ILE A 25 8.08 -8.88 0.15
CA ILE A 25 6.81 -8.74 0.85
C ILE A 25 5.69 -9.13 -0.12
N PRO A 26 4.92 -10.19 0.18
CA PRO A 26 3.85 -10.63 -0.71
C PRO A 26 2.69 -9.64 -0.74
N TYR A 27 2.08 -9.49 -1.90
CA TYR A 27 0.92 -8.63 -2.08
C TYR A 27 0.01 -9.18 -3.17
N SER A 28 -1.24 -8.75 -3.13
CA SER A 28 -2.23 -9.01 -4.18
C SER A 28 -2.54 -7.66 -4.84
N GLU A 29 -2.51 -7.64 -6.17
CA GLU A 29 -2.79 -6.41 -6.93
C GLU A 29 -4.22 -6.38 -7.45
N LYS A 30 -4.90 -5.24 -7.29
CA LYS A 30 -6.20 -4.97 -7.91
C LYS A 30 -6.09 -3.74 -8.80
N ASN A 31 -6.34 -3.91 -10.09
CA ASN A 31 -6.44 -2.80 -11.03
C ASN A 31 -7.83 -2.18 -10.90
N ILE A 32 -7.90 -0.95 -10.44
CA ILE A 32 -9.18 -0.29 -10.14
C ILE A 32 -10.03 0.00 -11.37
N PHE A 33 -9.45 -0.06 -12.59
CA PHE A 33 -10.18 0.19 -13.84
C PHE A 33 -10.84 -1.05 -14.43
N ASN A 34 -10.49 -2.23 -13.97
CA ASN A 34 -10.98 -3.49 -14.54
C ASN A 34 -12.24 -4.03 -13.84
N GLU A 35 -13.02 -3.16 -13.21
CA GLU A 35 -14.25 -3.54 -12.49
C GLU A 35 -14.02 -4.53 -11.35
N ASN A 36 -12.76 -4.67 -10.90
CA ASN A 36 -12.42 -5.56 -9.81
C ASN A 36 -12.66 -4.92 -8.43
N ILE A 37 -12.93 -3.63 -8.42
CA ILE A 37 -13.16 -2.90 -7.17
C ILE A 37 -14.65 -2.95 -6.82
N THR A 38 -14.93 -3.23 -5.55
CA THR A 38 -16.28 -3.37 -5.03
C THR A 38 -16.49 -2.41 -3.87
N GLU A 39 -17.74 -2.32 -3.40
CA GLU A 39 -18.06 -1.55 -2.20
C GLU A 39 -17.26 -2.04 -0.98
N ASP A 40 -17.02 -3.35 -0.90
CA ASP A 40 -16.21 -3.93 0.19
C ASP A 40 -14.79 -3.40 0.15
N ASP A 41 -14.21 -3.18 -1.02
CA ASP A 41 -12.88 -2.58 -1.16
C ASP A 41 -12.86 -1.15 -0.63
N ILE A 42 -13.90 -0.37 -0.94
CA ILE A 42 -14.01 1.00 -0.45
C ILE A 42 -14.19 1.03 1.06
N ASP A 43 -15.01 0.13 1.59
CA ASP A 43 -15.21 -0.01 3.04
C ASP A 43 -13.89 -0.34 3.74
N LEU A 44 -13.09 -1.23 3.16
CA LEU A 44 -11.78 -1.58 3.68
C LEU A 44 -10.85 -0.36 3.72
N MET A 45 -10.84 0.42 2.65
CA MET A 45 -10.06 1.66 2.60
C MET A 45 -10.49 2.64 3.69
N LEU A 46 -11.79 2.81 3.89
CA LEU A 46 -12.33 3.72 4.89
C LEU A 46 -12.05 3.26 6.32
N GLU A 47 -12.10 1.95 6.57
CA GLU A 47 -11.78 1.38 7.89
C GLU A 47 -10.35 1.70 8.32
N HIS A 48 -9.43 1.79 7.36
CA HIS A 48 -8.02 2.01 7.64
C HIS A 48 -7.60 3.47 7.47
N SER A 49 -8.51 4.35 7.06
CA SER A 49 -8.22 5.77 6.90
C SER A 49 -8.43 6.52 8.21
N GLU A 50 -7.65 7.58 8.42
CA GLU A 50 -7.81 8.46 9.58
C GLU A 50 -8.90 9.49 9.36
N ASN A 51 -9.01 10.01 8.15
CA ASN A 51 -9.89 11.12 7.79
C ASN A 51 -10.97 10.72 6.77
N GLY A 52 -11.24 9.42 6.63
CA GLY A 52 -12.28 8.94 5.73
C GLY A 52 -11.97 9.15 4.26
N PHE A 53 -12.96 9.60 3.51
CA PHE A 53 -12.83 9.79 2.06
C PHE A 53 -11.71 10.74 1.66
N GLU A 54 -11.41 11.74 2.48
CA GLU A 54 -10.34 12.71 2.20
C GLU A 54 -9.00 12.02 1.96
N ASP A 55 -8.76 10.92 2.67
CA ASP A 55 -7.50 10.18 2.54
C ASP A 55 -7.38 9.43 1.23
N ILE A 56 -8.49 9.02 0.63
CA ILE A 56 -8.48 8.13 -0.53
C ILE A 56 -8.89 8.78 -1.85
N ILE A 57 -9.51 9.96 -1.80
CA ILE A 57 -9.98 10.67 -3.00
C ILE A 57 -9.00 11.79 -3.38
N SER A 58 -8.66 11.85 -4.67
CA SER A 58 -7.89 12.97 -5.21
C SER A 58 -8.84 14.10 -5.61
N THR A 59 -8.89 15.16 -4.81
CA THR A 59 -9.71 16.35 -5.12
C THR A 59 -9.23 17.10 -6.35
N ARG A 60 -8.01 16.81 -6.81
CA ARG A 60 -7.43 17.39 -8.03
C ARG A 60 -7.86 16.65 -9.29
N SER A 61 -8.63 15.55 -9.16
CA SER A 61 -9.04 14.79 -10.31
C SER A 61 -9.90 15.64 -11.25
N LYS A 62 -9.72 15.41 -12.54
CA LYS A 62 -10.44 16.15 -13.60
C LYS A 62 -11.95 16.03 -13.44
N ILE A 63 -12.43 14.84 -13.10
CA ILE A 63 -13.87 14.55 -12.97
C ILE A 63 -14.49 15.41 -11.87
N ILE A 64 -13.83 15.52 -10.72
CA ILE A 64 -14.32 16.31 -9.59
C ILE A 64 -14.32 17.80 -9.96
N ARG A 65 -13.26 18.28 -10.60
CA ARG A 65 -13.13 19.69 -10.96
C ARG A 65 -14.10 20.11 -12.05
N GLU A 66 -14.29 19.29 -13.08
CA GLU A 66 -15.19 19.59 -14.20
C GLU A 66 -16.66 19.58 -13.80
N ASN A 67 -17.04 18.75 -12.84
CA ASN A 67 -18.44 18.64 -12.39
C ASN A 67 -18.74 19.51 -11.16
N ASP A 68 -17.76 20.28 -10.70
CA ASP A 68 -17.87 21.17 -9.52
C ASP A 68 -18.51 20.43 -8.33
N LEU A 69 -18.01 19.22 -8.06
CA LEU A 69 -18.57 18.36 -7.03
C LEU A 69 -18.10 18.79 -5.65
N ASP A 70 -19.05 18.98 -4.76
CA ASP A 70 -18.80 19.18 -3.35
C ASP A 70 -18.87 17.85 -2.62
N ILE A 71 -17.70 17.22 -2.46
CA ILE A 71 -17.57 15.91 -1.84
C ILE A 71 -18.06 15.93 -0.40
N GLU A 72 -17.84 17.03 0.31
CA GLU A 72 -18.23 17.15 1.71
C GLU A 72 -19.75 17.14 1.91
N SER A 73 -20.50 17.59 0.92
CA SER A 73 -21.97 17.61 0.99
C SER A 73 -22.62 16.31 0.54
N MET A 74 -21.87 15.40 -0.06
CA MET A 74 -22.39 14.13 -0.53
C MET A 74 -22.61 13.14 0.63
N ARG A 75 -23.69 12.37 0.53
CA ARG A 75 -23.93 11.27 1.48
C ARG A 75 -22.89 10.16 1.27
N THR A 76 -22.56 9.46 2.32
CA THR A 76 -21.59 8.36 2.26
C THR A 76 -21.89 7.36 1.16
N GLN A 77 -23.14 6.91 1.05
CA GLN A 77 -23.52 5.92 0.05
C GLN A 77 -23.42 6.48 -1.37
N GLU A 78 -23.78 7.74 -1.55
CA GLU A 78 -23.66 8.41 -2.87
C GLU A 78 -22.19 8.50 -3.28
N LEU A 79 -21.32 8.84 -2.34
CA LEU A 79 -19.90 8.98 -2.63
C LEU A 79 -19.24 7.64 -2.92
N LYS A 80 -19.61 6.59 -2.21
CA LYS A 80 -19.14 5.22 -2.52
C LYS A 80 -19.54 4.83 -3.95
N GLN A 81 -20.80 5.06 -4.33
CA GLN A 81 -21.25 4.74 -5.67
C GLN A 81 -20.54 5.59 -6.72
N PHE A 82 -20.30 6.85 -6.42
CA PHE A 82 -19.56 7.74 -7.32
C PHE A 82 -18.13 7.23 -7.56
N ILE A 83 -17.45 6.74 -6.52
CA ILE A 83 -16.13 6.13 -6.66
C ILE A 83 -16.18 4.89 -7.55
N LEU A 84 -17.17 4.02 -7.35
CA LEU A 84 -17.31 2.81 -8.15
C LEU A 84 -17.56 3.14 -9.63
N ASP A 85 -18.32 4.19 -9.90
CA ASP A 85 -18.60 4.63 -11.26
C ASP A 85 -17.41 5.40 -11.88
N ASN A 86 -16.58 6.00 -11.05
CA ASN A 86 -15.44 6.85 -11.46
C ASN A 86 -14.19 6.54 -10.67
N PRO A 87 -13.62 5.33 -10.80
CA PRO A 87 -12.49 4.93 -9.96
C PRO A 87 -11.24 5.78 -10.15
N SER A 88 -11.14 6.54 -11.24
CA SER A 88 -10.01 7.44 -11.48
C SER A 88 -9.87 8.54 -10.44
N ILE A 89 -10.91 8.79 -9.63
CA ILE A 89 -10.83 9.78 -8.56
C ILE A 89 -10.07 9.27 -7.32
N LEU A 90 -9.85 7.96 -7.22
CA LEU A 90 -9.06 7.40 -6.13
C LEU A 90 -7.59 7.79 -6.27
N LYS A 91 -6.97 8.10 -5.16
CA LYS A 91 -5.51 8.21 -5.08
C LYS A 91 -4.91 6.84 -5.34
N ARG A 92 -3.67 6.79 -5.82
CA ARG A 92 -2.99 5.51 -6.08
C ARG A 92 -1.47 5.67 -6.01
N PRO A 93 -0.80 4.60 -5.60
CA PRO A 93 -1.38 3.34 -5.13
C PRO A 93 -2.03 3.49 -3.76
N ILE A 94 -3.00 2.62 -3.45
CA ILE A 94 -3.49 2.44 -2.08
C ILE A 94 -3.06 1.05 -1.65
N MET A 95 -2.35 0.95 -0.54
CA MET A 95 -1.84 -0.31 0.00
C MET A 95 -2.43 -0.53 1.37
N ILE A 96 -3.05 -1.69 1.59
CA ILE A 96 -3.68 -2.03 2.86
C ILE A 96 -3.21 -3.40 3.32
N ASP A 97 -2.73 -3.48 4.56
CA ASP A 97 -2.47 -4.72 5.25
C ASP A 97 -3.49 -4.86 6.37
N PRO A 98 -4.59 -5.61 6.14
CA PRO A 98 -5.64 -5.72 7.15
C PRO A 98 -5.19 -6.48 8.40
N LYS A 99 -4.25 -7.40 8.25
CA LYS A 99 -3.74 -8.20 9.37
C LYS A 99 -3.03 -7.33 10.40
N ASP A 100 -2.18 -6.42 9.93
CA ASP A 100 -1.41 -5.53 10.80
C ASP A 100 -2.03 -4.14 10.92
N ASN A 101 -3.23 -3.96 10.39
CA ASN A 101 -3.99 -2.71 10.44
C ASN A 101 -3.17 -1.51 9.94
N LYS A 102 -2.60 -1.66 8.73
CA LYS A 102 -1.77 -0.63 8.11
C LYS A 102 -2.31 -0.23 6.76
N MET A 103 -2.26 1.07 6.47
CA MET A 103 -2.61 1.61 5.16
C MET A 103 -1.60 2.69 4.78
N GLN A 104 -1.22 2.68 3.51
CA GLN A 104 -0.38 3.72 2.93
C GLN A 104 -0.97 4.13 1.59
N VAL A 105 -1.10 5.42 1.37
CA VAL A 105 -1.62 6.00 0.12
C VAL A 105 -0.51 6.77 -0.57
N GLY A 106 -0.33 6.48 -1.88
CA GLY A 106 0.78 7.02 -2.65
C GLY A 106 2.07 6.28 -2.38
N TYR A 107 3.12 6.67 -3.09
CA TYR A 107 4.45 6.11 -2.88
C TYR A 107 5.39 7.16 -2.31
N ASN A 108 6.03 6.81 -1.20
CA ASN A 108 7.08 7.57 -0.58
C ASN A 108 8.09 6.59 -0.01
N ASP A 109 9.38 6.79 -0.28
CA ASP A 109 10.46 5.88 0.10
C ASP A 109 10.52 5.61 1.61
N GLU A 110 10.10 6.56 2.42
CA GLU A 110 10.15 6.40 3.87
C GLU A 110 8.84 5.89 4.44
N GLU A 111 7.72 6.42 3.98
CA GLU A 111 6.40 6.03 4.50
C GLU A 111 6.03 4.59 4.18
N ILE A 112 6.47 4.06 3.03
CA ILE A 112 6.22 2.67 2.66
C ILE A 112 6.89 1.68 3.63
N ARG A 113 7.86 2.14 4.40
CA ARG A 113 8.57 1.33 5.41
C ARG A 113 7.66 0.86 6.53
N VAL A 114 6.44 1.39 6.63
CA VAL A 114 5.42 0.89 7.55
C VAL A 114 5.15 -0.61 7.33
N PHE A 115 5.37 -1.12 6.13
CA PHE A 115 5.16 -2.52 5.77
C PHE A 115 6.36 -3.43 6.04
N ILE A 116 7.47 -2.88 6.54
CA ILE A 116 8.65 -3.70 6.86
C ILE A 116 8.28 -4.74 7.92
N PRO A 117 8.55 -6.04 7.66
CA PRO A 117 8.26 -7.09 8.63
C PRO A 117 9.01 -6.89 9.94
N LYS A 118 8.43 -7.39 11.03
CA LYS A 118 8.98 -7.21 12.38
C LYS A 118 10.45 -7.64 12.48
N ARG A 119 10.78 -8.82 11.93
CA ARG A 119 12.15 -9.34 12.02
C ARG A 119 13.15 -8.44 11.29
N LEU A 120 12.80 -7.97 10.10
CA LEU A 120 13.66 -7.05 9.36
C LEU A 120 13.82 -5.73 10.12
N ARG A 121 12.74 -5.25 10.74
CA ARG A 121 12.78 -4.03 11.55
C ARG A 121 13.73 -4.18 12.73
N GLU A 122 13.71 -5.33 13.39
CA GLU A 122 14.65 -5.65 14.48
C GLU A 122 16.11 -5.60 14.00
N LEU A 123 16.38 -6.17 12.83
CA LEU A 123 17.73 -6.16 12.26
C LEU A 123 18.19 -4.75 11.92
N ILE A 124 17.30 -3.91 11.38
CA ILE A 124 17.61 -2.53 11.08
C ILE A 124 17.89 -1.74 12.37
N MET A 125 17.08 -1.95 13.40
CA MET A 125 17.30 -1.30 14.71
C MET A 125 18.61 -1.73 15.34
N TYR A 126 18.93 -3.00 15.25
CA TYR A 126 20.20 -3.51 15.75
C TYR A 126 21.40 -2.80 15.10
N SER A 127 21.30 -2.53 13.79
CA SER A 127 22.34 -1.81 13.08
C SER A 127 22.55 -0.39 13.60
N SER A 128 21.49 0.25 14.10
CA SER A 128 21.57 1.61 14.64
C SER A 128 22.35 1.66 15.96
N PHE A 129 22.43 0.56 16.69
CA PHE A 129 23.15 0.48 17.95
C PHE A 129 24.56 -0.08 17.83
N SER A 130 24.88 -0.72 16.71
CA SER A 130 26.22 -1.25 16.48
C SER A 130 27.11 -0.16 15.86
N GLN A 131 28.29 0.02 16.42
CA GLN A 131 29.28 0.93 15.84
C GLN A 131 29.99 0.21 14.70
N GLY A 132 29.50 0.37 13.47
CA GLY A 132 30.10 -0.25 12.30
C GLY A 132 29.26 -0.10 11.07
N ASP A 133 29.75 -0.60 9.95
CA ASP A 133 29.16 -0.48 8.61
C ASP A 133 27.98 -1.41 8.39
N PHE A 134 27.15 -1.60 9.40
CA PHE A 134 25.94 -2.40 9.26
C PHE A 134 24.87 -1.55 8.60
N ASP A 135 24.76 -1.64 7.29
CA ASP A 135 23.79 -0.86 6.52
C ASP A 135 22.50 -1.64 6.30
N TYR A 136 21.53 -0.94 5.73
CA TYR A 136 20.22 -1.49 5.40
C TYR A 136 20.30 -2.70 4.46
N LYS A 137 21.20 -2.64 3.50
CA LYS A 137 21.42 -3.73 2.55
C LYS A 137 21.85 -5.01 3.27
N LYS A 138 22.72 -4.89 4.25
CA LYS A 138 23.19 -6.03 5.05
C LYS A 138 22.06 -6.62 5.90
N ALA A 139 21.20 -5.76 6.46
CA ALA A 139 20.02 -6.22 7.19
C ALA A 139 19.11 -7.03 6.28
N LEU A 140 18.89 -6.58 5.03
CA LEU A 140 18.11 -7.32 4.04
C LEU A 140 18.73 -8.68 3.71
N GLU A 141 20.05 -8.73 3.52
CA GLU A 141 20.76 -9.98 3.23
C GLU A 141 20.57 -11.01 4.36
N ILE A 142 20.71 -10.58 5.59
CA ILE A 142 20.51 -11.44 6.77
C ILE A 142 19.05 -11.92 6.81
N TYR A 143 18.11 -11.02 6.60
CA TYR A 143 16.69 -11.33 6.63
C TYR A 143 16.31 -12.34 5.53
N PHE A 144 16.80 -12.15 4.32
CA PHE A 144 16.53 -13.07 3.21
C PHE A 144 17.14 -14.44 3.45
N ASN A 145 18.33 -14.50 4.01
CA ASN A 145 18.96 -15.78 4.37
C ASN A 145 18.16 -16.52 5.45
N GLU A 146 17.59 -15.81 6.41
CA GLU A 146 16.72 -16.42 7.42
C GLU A 146 15.43 -16.99 6.80
N ILE A 147 14.81 -16.25 5.87
CA ILE A 147 13.63 -16.70 5.16
C ILE A 147 13.93 -17.93 4.33
N ASP A 148 15.00 -17.90 3.57
CA ASP A 148 15.38 -19.00 2.68
C ASP A 148 15.69 -20.26 3.48
N SER A 149 16.33 -20.14 4.63
CA SER A 149 16.61 -21.27 5.52
C SER A 149 15.34 -21.92 6.05
N LYS A 150 14.33 -21.13 6.37
CA LYS A 150 13.03 -21.65 6.85
C LYS A 150 12.22 -22.34 5.77
N ASN A 151 12.41 -21.92 4.51
CA ASN A 151 11.67 -22.45 3.37
C ASN A 151 12.38 -23.58 2.64
N GLU A 152 13.62 -23.91 3.05
CA GLU A 152 14.31 -25.06 2.48
C GLU A 152 13.58 -26.35 2.86
N PRO A 153 13.31 -27.23 1.86
CA PRO A 153 12.75 -28.52 2.19
C PRO A 153 13.73 -29.28 3.07
N ALA A 154 13.17 -29.93 4.09
CA ALA A 154 13.99 -30.76 4.97
C ALA A 154 14.67 -31.85 4.16
N ASN A 155 15.98 -31.76 4.02
CA ASN A 155 16.78 -32.81 3.38
C ASN A 155 17.01 -33.93 4.38
N HIS A 156 16.45 -35.04 4.08
CA HIS A 156 16.62 -36.26 4.87
C HIS A 156 17.42 -37.29 4.14
#